data_5ca457d450118145b83566f5ccda58d1
#
_entry.id   5ca457d450118145b83566f5ccda58d1
#
_cell.length_a   1.000
_cell.length_b   1.000
_cell.length_c   1.000
_cell.angle_alpha   90.00
_cell.angle_beta   90.00
_cell.angle_gamma   90.00
#
_symmetry.space_group_name_H-M   'P 1'
#
loop_
_entity.id
_entity.type
_entity.pdbx_description
1 polymer ?
#
loop_
_entity_poly.entity_id
_entity_poly.type
_entity_poly.pdbx_seq_one_letter_code
_entity_poly.pdbx_strand_id
1 'polypeptide(L)'
;MSLAGLSLFALVPLFLTGAVLVWFAGARLAGYADTISQRSGIGQATIGVILLGAVTSLPEITTTSVAVISDNPRMAVNNLVGGVAFQVVVIALADLFVGKNALTSMVPGPRVMLNAAVSIVLLVLVALGVMVGDWELWGIGVGFFPVLIATIYLLCLWRLGRSVSSRGWTPEALPEVDRQEEAPSELSNVRLVGVTVTAAVLICAGGTLVTLAAEGMAEQTGTDTGVMGLTLLAFATSLPELSTAIAAVRIRRVELAIGDILGGNMFDVTLILLIDILAAGPLVLNQVDRSAMVAALLGILLTMLVLIGLLERR
;
A
#
# COMPACT_ATOMS: atom_id res chain seq x y z
N MET A 1 18.73 -0.30 -14.20
CA MET A 1 19.01 0.86 -15.11
C MET A 1 18.91 2.10 -14.27
N SER A 2 20.01 2.76 -13.96
CA SER A 2 20.02 3.98 -13.16
C SER A 2 19.87 5.19 -14.10
N LEU A 3 18.99 6.13 -13.76
CA LEU A 3 18.85 7.41 -14.46
C LEU A 3 19.80 8.48 -13.89
N ALA A 4 20.75 8.09 -13.04
CA ALA A 4 21.71 8.94 -12.33
C ALA A 4 22.51 9.89 -13.22
N GLY A 5 22.73 9.52 -14.49
CA GLY A 5 23.44 10.38 -15.47
C GLY A 5 22.61 11.50 -16.09
N LEU A 6 21.29 11.57 -15.81
CA LEU A 6 20.42 12.60 -16.36
C LEU A 6 20.44 13.84 -15.46
N SER A 7 20.36 15.03 -16.09
CA SER A 7 20.22 16.29 -15.33
C SER A 7 18.88 16.37 -14.59
N LEU A 8 18.81 17.17 -13.52
CA LEU A 8 17.56 17.46 -12.80
C LEU A 8 16.46 17.97 -13.75
N PHE A 9 16.82 18.74 -14.78
CA PHE A 9 15.89 19.23 -15.81
C PHE A 9 15.24 18.09 -16.62
N ALA A 10 15.87 16.92 -16.72
CA ALA A 10 15.30 15.74 -17.38
C ALA A 10 14.56 14.84 -16.38
N LEU A 11 15.07 14.71 -15.16
CA LEU A 11 14.49 13.85 -14.11
C LEU A 11 13.13 14.36 -13.61
N VAL A 12 12.98 15.69 -13.42
CA VAL A 12 11.72 16.28 -12.97
C VAL A 12 10.56 16.04 -13.97
N PRO A 13 10.70 16.29 -15.28
CA PRO A 13 9.65 15.93 -16.25
C PRO A 13 9.34 14.44 -16.31
N LEU A 14 10.35 13.57 -16.18
CA LEU A 14 10.14 12.12 -16.12
C LEU A 14 9.33 11.72 -14.89
N PHE A 15 9.66 12.26 -13.72
CA PHE A 15 8.91 12.07 -12.48
C PHE A 15 7.44 12.51 -12.66
N LEU A 16 7.21 13.72 -13.17
CA LEU A 16 5.86 14.25 -13.39
C LEU A 16 5.07 13.42 -14.40
N THR A 17 5.72 12.94 -15.47
CA THR A 17 5.07 12.06 -16.46
C THR A 17 4.64 10.74 -15.82
N GLY A 18 5.51 10.11 -15.04
CA GLY A 18 5.17 8.90 -14.28
C GLY A 18 4.03 9.14 -13.29
N ALA A 19 4.07 10.23 -12.53
CA ALA A 19 3.01 10.62 -11.59
C ALA A 19 1.65 10.81 -12.27
N VAL A 20 1.61 11.47 -13.44
CA VAL A 20 0.39 11.65 -14.24
C VAL A 20 -0.15 10.30 -14.72
N LEU A 21 0.71 9.41 -15.23
CA LEU A 21 0.31 8.06 -15.66
C LEU A 21 -0.32 7.27 -14.50
N VAL A 22 0.35 7.25 -13.35
CA VAL A 22 -0.13 6.57 -12.14
C VAL A 22 -1.47 7.12 -11.70
N TRP A 23 -1.60 8.46 -11.63
CA TRP A 23 -2.83 9.12 -11.22
C TRP A 23 -4.04 8.71 -12.07
N PHE A 24 -3.92 8.81 -13.40
CA PHE A 24 -5.03 8.48 -14.30
C PHE A 24 -5.32 6.97 -14.33
N ALA A 25 -4.31 6.13 -14.28
CA ALA A 25 -4.50 4.68 -14.25
C ALA A 25 -5.13 4.22 -12.94
N GLY A 26 -4.66 4.72 -11.79
CA GLY A 26 -5.21 4.43 -10.46
C GLY A 26 -6.66 4.86 -10.31
N ALA A 27 -6.99 6.09 -10.74
CA ALA A 27 -8.37 6.59 -10.72
C ALA A 27 -9.33 5.68 -11.53
N ARG A 28 -8.87 5.14 -12.67
CA ARG A 28 -9.68 4.19 -13.49
C ARG A 28 -9.76 2.81 -12.82
N LEU A 29 -8.69 2.36 -12.20
CA LEU A 29 -8.63 1.07 -11.52
C LEU A 29 -9.65 0.98 -10.37
N ALA A 30 -9.85 2.06 -9.60
CA ALA A 30 -10.86 2.10 -8.53
C ALA A 30 -12.28 1.82 -9.06
N GLY A 31 -12.66 2.42 -10.20
CA GLY A 31 -13.95 2.16 -10.86
C GLY A 31 -14.08 0.72 -11.38
N TYR A 32 -13.00 0.16 -11.93
CA TYR A 32 -12.99 -1.25 -12.37
C TYR A 32 -13.10 -2.21 -11.20
N ALA A 33 -12.41 -1.93 -10.09
CA ALA A 33 -12.47 -2.72 -8.87
C ALA A 33 -13.88 -2.70 -8.25
N ASP A 34 -14.56 -1.56 -8.26
CA ASP A 34 -15.96 -1.47 -7.82
C ASP A 34 -16.88 -2.32 -8.70
N THR A 35 -16.73 -2.24 -10.02
CA THR A 35 -17.48 -3.09 -10.97
C THR A 35 -17.23 -4.59 -10.73
N ILE A 36 -15.98 -4.99 -10.48
CA ILE A 36 -15.61 -6.37 -10.16
C ILE A 36 -16.26 -6.81 -8.84
N SER A 37 -16.23 -5.95 -7.81
CA SER A 37 -16.88 -6.21 -6.52
C SER A 37 -18.39 -6.48 -6.70
N GLN A 38 -19.09 -5.62 -7.43
CA GLN A 38 -20.53 -5.75 -7.68
C GLN A 38 -20.88 -7.03 -8.44
N ARG A 39 -20.11 -7.38 -9.47
CA ARG A 39 -20.39 -8.57 -10.32
C ARG A 39 -20.03 -9.88 -9.66
N SER A 40 -18.94 -9.92 -8.89
CA SER A 40 -18.47 -11.14 -8.23
C SER A 40 -19.19 -11.42 -6.92
N GLY A 41 -19.87 -10.43 -6.33
CA GLY A 41 -20.44 -10.51 -4.97
C GLY A 41 -19.38 -10.50 -3.86
N ILE A 42 -18.10 -10.30 -4.22
CA ILE A 42 -17.01 -10.14 -3.23
C ILE A 42 -17.10 -8.73 -2.64
N GLY A 43 -17.10 -8.63 -1.31
CA GLY A 43 -17.22 -7.34 -0.63
C GLY A 43 -16.11 -6.36 -0.98
N GLN A 44 -16.42 -5.06 -1.00
CA GLN A 44 -15.51 -3.99 -1.37
C GLN A 44 -14.21 -3.98 -0.56
N ALA A 45 -14.27 -4.20 0.77
CA ALA A 45 -13.06 -4.31 1.59
C ALA A 45 -12.13 -5.44 1.13
N THR A 46 -12.69 -6.57 0.71
CA THR A 46 -11.89 -7.71 0.22
C THR A 46 -11.28 -7.43 -1.16
N ILE A 47 -12.05 -6.79 -2.06
CA ILE A 47 -11.52 -6.36 -3.36
C ILE A 47 -10.45 -5.27 -3.19
N GLY A 48 -10.63 -4.33 -2.26
CA GLY A 48 -9.62 -3.33 -1.92
C GLY A 48 -8.30 -3.99 -1.51
N VAL A 49 -8.34 -4.94 -0.56
CA VAL A 49 -7.14 -5.64 -0.09
C VAL A 49 -6.49 -6.51 -1.17
N ILE A 50 -7.27 -7.29 -1.92
CA ILE A 50 -6.71 -8.31 -2.84
C ILE A 50 -6.37 -7.71 -4.19
N LEU A 51 -7.25 -6.92 -4.78
CA LEU A 51 -7.05 -6.42 -6.14
C LEU A 51 -6.33 -5.07 -6.13
N LEU A 52 -6.88 -4.06 -5.45
CA LEU A 52 -6.24 -2.74 -5.44
C LEU A 52 -4.91 -2.82 -4.72
N GLY A 53 -4.87 -3.29 -3.47
CA GLY A 53 -3.63 -3.36 -2.69
C GLY A 53 -2.51 -4.13 -3.40
N ALA A 54 -2.80 -5.26 -4.06
CA ALA A 54 -1.77 -5.99 -4.80
C ALA A 54 -1.31 -5.26 -6.08
N VAL A 55 -2.20 -4.56 -6.79
CA VAL A 55 -1.84 -3.86 -8.03
C VAL A 55 -1.11 -2.56 -7.75
N THR A 56 -1.53 -1.82 -6.72
CA THR A 56 -0.88 -0.56 -6.35
C THR A 56 0.51 -0.80 -5.75
N SER A 57 0.73 -1.94 -5.09
CA SER A 57 2.06 -2.34 -4.58
C SER A 57 3.01 -2.96 -5.63
N LEU A 58 2.66 -2.98 -6.92
CA LEU A 58 3.61 -3.39 -7.97
C LEU A 58 4.87 -2.51 -8.06
N PRO A 59 4.80 -1.19 -7.90
CA PRO A 59 5.99 -0.35 -7.79
C PRO A 59 6.88 -0.75 -6.61
N GLU A 60 6.30 -1.04 -5.44
CA GLU A 60 7.02 -1.48 -4.23
C GLU A 60 7.78 -2.79 -4.46
N ILE A 61 7.14 -3.78 -5.11
CA ILE A 61 7.81 -5.04 -5.50
C ILE A 61 9.00 -4.73 -6.40
N THR A 62 8.81 -3.89 -7.42
CA THR A 62 9.84 -3.54 -8.38
C THR A 62 11.00 -2.81 -7.71
N THR A 63 10.69 -1.75 -6.92
CA THR A 63 11.69 -0.95 -6.20
C THR A 63 12.46 -1.80 -5.20
N THR A 64 11.76 -2.62 -4.41
CA THR A 64 12.35 -3.55 -3.44
C THR A 64 13.31 -4.51 -4.15
N SER A 65 12.86 -5.14 -5.25
CA SER A 65 13.70 -6.08 -6.00
C SER A 65 14.93 -5.40 -6.60
N VAL A 66 14.77 -4.21 -7.20
CA VAL A 66 15.87 -3.44 -7.77
C VAL A 66 16.87 -3.00 -6.70
N ALA A 67 16.39 -2.49 -5.56
CA ALA A 67 17.25 -2.07 -4.47
C ALA A 67 18.08 -3.23 -3.90
N VAL A 68 17.48 -4.42 -3.74
CA VAL A 68 18.19 -5.61 -3.27
C VAL A 68 19.23 -6.09 -4.29
N ILE A 69 18.87 -6.15 -5.59
CA ILE A 69 19.79 -6.56 -6.66
C ILE A 69 20.96 -5.54 -6.80
N SER A 70 20.72 -4.27 -6.44
CA SER A 70 21.72 -3.22 -6.40
C SER A 70 22.53 -3.19 -5.09
N ASP A 71 22.45 -4.25 -4.27
CA ASP A 71 23.16 -4.40 -2.99
C ASP A 71 22.79 -3.32 -1.95
N ASN A 72 21.51 -2.89 -1.95
CA ASN A 72 20.98 -1.88 -1.03
C ASN A 72 19.69 -2.34 -0.31
N PRO A 73 19.71 -3.48 0.42
CA PRO A 73 18.52 -4.00 1.09
C PRO A 73 17.99 -3.08 2.19
N ARG A 74 18.86 -2.27 2.81
CA ARG A 74 18.48 -1.26 3.81
C ARG A 74 17.51 -0.22 3.22
N MET A 75 17.80 0.28 2.01
CA MET A 75 16.91 1.22 1.32
C MET A 75 15.55 0.58 1.02
N ALA A 76 15.53 -0.70 0.63
CA ALA A 76 14.31 -1.44 0.37
C ALA A 76 13.41 -1.50 1.61
N VAL A 77 13.93 -1.92 2.78
CA VAL A 77 13.14 -1.97 4.02
C VAL A 77 12.66 -0.58 4.43
N ASN A 78 13.53 0.42 4.37
CA ASN A 78 13.18 1.79 4.73
C ASN A 78 12.07 2.34 3.82
N ASN A 79 12.10 2.05 2.51
CA ASN A 79 11.03 2.40 1.58
C ASN A 79 9.69 1.74 1.98
N LEU A 80 9.69 0.44 2.25
CA LEU A 80 8.47 -0.29 2.64
C LEU A 80 7.86 0.28 3.93
N VAL A 81 8.68 0.46 4.98
CA VAL A 81 8.19 0.94 6.27
C VAL A 81 7.80 2.42 6.22
N GLY A 82 8.55 3.23 5.46
CA GLY A 82 8.23 4.63 5.20
C GLY A 82 6.94 4.75 4.39
N GLY A 83 6.76 3.91 3.38
CA GLY A 83 5.56 3.81 2.56
C GLY A 83 4.33 3.56 3.41
N VAL A 84 4.37 2.58 4.33
CA VAL A 84 3.26 2.29 5.25
C VAL A 84 2.86 3.52 6.07
N ALA A 85 3.81 4.26 6.64
CA ALA A 85 3.51 5.47 7.38
C ALA A 85 2.87 6.55 6.48
N PHE A 86 3.37 6.67 5.23
CA PHE A 86 2.85 7.63 4.25
C PHE A 86 1.45 7.26 3.78
N GLN A 87 1.19 5.99 3.50
CA GLN A 87 -0.11 5.49 3.05
C GLN A 87 -1.20 5.70 4.11
N VAL A 88 -0.89 5.65 5.41
CA VAL A 88 -1.87 6.03 6.44
C VAL A 88 -2.21 7.52 6.38
N VAL A 89 -1.25 8.40 6.05
CA VAL A 89 -1.53 9.82 5.79
C VAL A 89 -2.43 10.00 4.57
N VAL A 90 -2.34 9.12 3.57
CA VAL A 90 -3.24 9.13 2.40
C VAL A 90 -4.70 8.95 2.82
N ILE A 91 -5.00 8.16 3.87
CA ILE A 91 -6.38 8.05 4.41
C ILE A 91 -6.87 9.42 4.89
N ALA A 92 -6.04 10.18 5.61
CA ALA A 92 -6.40 11.51 6.07
C ALA A 92 -6.55 12.51 4.91
N LEU A 93 -5.72 12.38 3.86
CA LEU A 93 -5.87 13.19 2.65
C LEU A 93 -7.14 12.84 1.89
N ALA A 94 -7.50 11.56 1.78
CA ALA A 94 -8.73 11.11 1.14
C ALA A 94 -9.98 11.61 1.89
N ASP A 95 -9.90 11.74 3.22
CA ASP A 95 -10.97 12.27 4.06
C ASP A 95 -11.39 13.71 3.65
N LEU A 96 -10.45 14.53 3.18
CA LEU A 96 -10.74 15.89 2.69
C LEU A 96 -11.71 15.90 1.49
N PHE A 97 -11.84 14.79 0.78
CA PHE A 97 -12.71 14.65 -0.39
C PHE A 97 -14.07 14.01 -0.08
N VAL A 98 -14.30 13.56 1.17
CA VAL A 98 -15.56 12.93 1.59
C VAL A 98 -16.69 13.96 1.76
N GLY A 99 -16.38 15.15 2.21
CA GLY A 99 -17.35 16.23 2.47
C GLY A 99 -17.55 16.50 3.96
N LYS A 100 -18.81 16.47 4.44
CA LYS A 100 -19.15 16.91 5.82
C LYS A 100 -18.88 15.86 6.90
N ASN A 101 -18.93 14.58 6.55
CA ASN A 101 -18.75 13.46 7.48
C ASN A 101 -17.33 12.92 7.38
N ALA A 102 -16.75 12.47 8.50
CA ALA A 102 -15.46 11.81 8.47
C ALA A 102 -15.53 10.46 7.74
N LEU A 103 -14.50 10.14 6.97
CA LEU A 103 -14.38 8.88 6.24
C LEU A 103 -14.52 7.67 7.17
N THR A 104 -14.00 7.77 8.39
CA THR A 104 -14.08 6.72 9.43
C THR A 104 -15.51 6.47 9.93
N SER A 105 -16.39 7.46 9.90
CA SER A 105 -17.81 7.32 10.32
C SER A 105 -18.68 6.59 9.28
N MET A 106 -18.19 6.49 8.04
CA MET A 106 -18.94 5.95 6.90
C MET A 106 -18.63 4.47 6.61
N VAL A 107 -17.79 3.84 7.42
CA VAL A 107 -17.38 2.44 7.20
C VAL A 107 -18.48 1.47 7.63
N PRO A 108 -19.01 0.63 6.73
CA PRO A 108 -20.17 -0.21 6.99
C PRO A 108 -19.87 -1.50 7.74
N GLY A 109 -18.60 -1.82 8.04
CA GLY A 109 -18.30 -3.11 8.64
C GLY A 109 -16.97 -3.24 9.39
N PRO A 110 -16.83 -4.28 10.25
CA PRO A 110 -15.67 -4.48 11.11
C PRO A 110 -14.41 -5.01 10.35
N ARG A 111 -14.53 -5.35 9.07
CA ARG A 111 -13.40 -5.91 8.27
C ARG A 111 -12.23 -4.94 8.17
N VAL A 112 -12.53 -3.67 7.99
CA VAL A 112 -11.53 -2.61 7.91
C VAL A 112 -10.77 -2.45 9.22
N MET A 113 -11.45 -2.60 10.36
CA MET A 113 -10.81 -2.59 11.68
C MET A 113 -9.88 -3.78 11.89
N LEU A 114 -10.27 -4.96 11.38
CA LEU A 114 -9.41 -6.14 11.40
C LEU A 114 -8.12 -5.88 10.59
N ASN A 115 -8.25 -5.28 9.40
CA ASN A 115 -7.10 -4.91 8.57
C ASN A 115 -6.16 -3.94 9.32
N ALA A 116 -6.71 -2.89 9.96
CA ALA A 116 -5.93 -1.95 10.75
C ALA A 116 -5.22 -2.64 11.93
N ALA A 117 -5.94 -3.48 12.68
CA ALA A 117 -5.36 -4.21 13.79
C ALA A 117 -4.23 -5.18 13.35
N VAL A 118 -4.43 -5.90 12.25
CA VAL A 118 -3.39 -6.79 11.70
C VAL A 118 -2.21 -5.98 11.19
N SER A 119 -2.42 -4.86 10.50
CA SER A 119 -1.34 -3.97 10.06
C SER A 119 -0.46 -3.51 11.23
N ILE A 120 -1.08 -3.13 12.36
CA ILE A 120 -0.37 -2.78 13.59
C ILE A 120 0.48 -3.96 14.08
N VAL A 121 -0.09 -5.18 14.14
CA VAL A 121 0.65 -6.38 14.57
C VAL A 121 1.86 -6.64 13.67
N LEU A 122 1.70 -6.52 12.35
CA LEU A 122 2.81 -6.73 11.40
C LEU A 122 3.93 -5.71 11.61
N LEU A 123 3.59 -4.42 11.81
CA LEU A 123 4.57 -3.36 12.07
C LEU A 123 5.28 -3.54 13.43
N VAL A 124 4.57 -4.03 14.45
CA VAL A 124 5.16 -4.38 15.74
C VAL A 124 6.19 -5.49 15.56
N LEU A 125 5.91 -6.50 14.74
CA LEU A 125 6.86 -7.59 14.46
C LEU A 125 8.10 -7.08 13.72
N VAL A 126 7.95 -6.13 12.78
CA VAL A 126 9.11 -5.48 12.14
C VAL A 126 9.96 -4.75 13.19
N ALA A 127 9.32 -3.90 14.02
CA ALA A 127 10.04 -3.16 15.06
C ALA A 127 10.74 -4.08 16.07
N LEU A 128 10.11 -5.19 16.44
CA LEU A 128 10.71 -6.21 17.29
C LEU A 128 11.90 -6.89 16.62
N GLY A 129 11.75 -7.30 15.34
CA GLY A 129 12.83 -7.94 14.58
C GLY A 129 14.07 -7.04 14.46
N VAL A 130 13.86 -5.73 14.23
CA VAL A 130 14.96 -4.75 14.21
C VAL A 130 15.57 -4.55 15.62
N MET A 131 14.75 -4.55 16.67
CA MET A 131 15.20 -4.26 18.04
C MET A 131 15.95 -5.42 18.69
N VAL A 132 15.44 -6.65 18.55
CA VAL A 132 16.02 -7.84 19.22
C VAL A 132 17.00 -8.59 18.32
N GLY A 133 17.05 -8.24 17.04
CA GLY A 133 17.72 -8.99 15.99
C GLY A 133 16.85 -10.13 15.47
N ASP A 134 17.01 -10.46 14.21
CA ASP A 134 16.36 -11.60 13.57
C ASP A 134 17.29 -12.82 13.55
N TRP A 135 16.71 -14.00 13.54
CA TRP A 135 17.46 -15.26 13.47
C TRP A 135 17.01 -16.10 12.28
N GLU A 136 17.98 -16.76 11.71
CA GLU A 136 17.79 -17.54 10.51
C GLU A 136 16.95 -18.80 10.79
N LEU A 137 15.95 -19.04 9.94
CA LEU A 137 15.16 -20.25 9.96
C LEU A 137 15.78 -21.33 9.04
N TRP A 138 15.95 -22.51 9.55
CA TRP A 138 16.36 -23.71 8.82
C TRP A 138 17.66 -23.60 8.00
N GLY A 139 18.48 -22.59 8.19
CA GLY A 139 19.74 -22.43 7.43
C GLY A 139 19.54 -22.11 5.94
N ILE A 140 18.44 -21.47 5.59
CA ILE A 140 18.09 -21.13 4.18
C ILE A 140 18.20 -19.62 3.87
N GLY A 141 18.82 -18.84 4.76
CA GLY A 141 19.00 -17.41 4.53
C GLY A 141 17.73 -16.56 4.76
N VAL A 142 16.71 -17.10 5.42
CA VAL A 142 15.44 -16.42 5.66
C VAL A 142 15.19 -16.24 7.15
N GLY A 143 14.79 -15.04 7.56
CA GLY A 143 14.56 -14.67 8.94
C GLY A 143 13.22 -15.16 9.51
N PHE A 144 13.18 -15.33 10.82
CA PHE A 144 11.98 -15.73 11.56
C PHE A 144 10.87 -14.67 11.46
N PHE A 145 11.19 -13.39 11.68
CA PHE A 145 10.17 -12.33 11.66
C PHE A 145 9.53 -12.16 10.29
N PRO A 146 10.25 -12.10 9.15
CA PRO A 146 9.64 -12.03 7.82
C PRO A 146 8.70 -13.20 7.52
N VAL A 147 9.06 -14.44 7.90
CA VAL A 147 8.19 -15.61 7.73
C VAL A 147 6.95 -15.53 8.60
N LEU A 148 7.08 -15.08 9.86
CA LEU A 148 5.94 -14.89 10.76
C LEU A 148 4.99 -13.81 10.23
N ILE A 149 5.52 -12.69 9.75
CA ILE A 149 4.76 -11.60 9.11
C ILE A 149 3.97 -12.13 7.91
N ALA A 150 4.62 -12.80 6.99
CA ALA A 150 3.97 -13.38 5.81
C ALA A 150 2.89 -14.41 6.19
N THR A 151 3.15 -15.23 7.21
CA THR A 151 2.18 -16.22 7.70
C THR A 151 0.93 -15.54 8.26
N ILE A 152 1.09 -14.50 9.10
CA ILE A 152 -0.05 -13.75 9.66
C ILE A 152 -0.84 -13.05 8.57
N TYR A 153 -0.16 -12.46 7.56
CA TYR A 153 -0.82 -11.85 6.40
C TYR A 153 -1.66 -12.87 5.64
N LEU A 154 -1.12 -14.04 5.30
CA LEU A 154 -1.85 -15.08 4.58
C LEU A 154 -3.05 -15.61 5.40
N LEU A 155 -2.92 -15.76 6.71
CA LEU A 155 -4.03 -16.11 7.60
C LEU A 155 -5.11 -15.02 7.61
N CYS A 156 -4.72 -13.75 7.57
CA CYS A 156 -5.65 -12.62 7.46
C CYS A 156 -6.42 -12.68 6.14
N LEU A 157 -5.74 -12.85 5.00
CA LEU A 157 -6.39 -13.00 3.69
C LEU A 157 -7.37 -14.17 3.66
N TRP A 158 -6.97 -15.30 4.22
CA TRP A 158 -7.84 -16.48 4.31
C TRP A 158 -9.10 -16.20 5.16
N ARG A 159 -8.97 -15.43 6.25
CA ARG A 159 -10.10 -15.00 7.09
C ARG A 159 -11.00 -14.02 6.35
N LEU A 160 -10.45 -13.07 5.61
CA LEU A 160 -11.20 -12.10 4.82
C LEU A 160 -12.02 -12.76 3.70
N GLY A 161 -11.48 -13.81 3.07
CA GLY A 161 -12.18 -14.59 2.04
C GLY A 161 -13.36 -15.40 2.58
N ARG A 162 -13.45 -15.62 3.91
CA ARG A 162 -14.59 -16.28 4.54
C ARG A 162 -15.61 -15.24 4.97
N SER A 163 -16.86 -15.42 4.56
CA SER A 163 -17.97 -14.50 4.87
C SER A 163 -18.12 -14.32 6.39
N VAL A 164 -17.65 -13.20 6.91
CA VAL A 164 -17.92 -12.78 8.29
C VAL A 164 -19.26 -12.05 8.26
N SER A 165 -20.28 -12.64 8.87
CA SER A 165 -21.58 -11.99 9.07
C SER A 165 -21.37 -10.71 9.91
N SER A 166 -21.70 -9.55 9.34
CA SER A 166 -21.66 -8.25 10.02
C SER A 166 -22.83 -8.03 10.98
N ARG A 167 -23.34 -9.09 11.61
CA ARG A 167 -24.46 -8.98 12.55
C ARG A 167 -24.12 -8.01 13.68
N GLY A 168 -24.92 -6.95 13.80
CA GLY A 168 -24.81 -5.96 14.88
C GLY A 168 -23.95 -4.73 14.57
N TRP A 169 -23.33 -4.63 13.39
CA TRP A 169 -22.60 -3.44 13.00
C TRP A 169 -23.45 -2.55 12.08
N THR A 170 -23.72 -1.31 12.47
CA THR A 170 -24.37 -0.30 11.65
C THR A 170 -23.48 0.95 11.59
N PRO A 171 -23.21 1.52 10.40
CA PRO A 171 -22.50 2.79 10.29
C PRO A 171 -23.33 3.91 10.91
N GLU A 172 -22.67 4.91 11.52
CA GLU A 172 -23.35 6.06 12.13
C GLU A 172 -23.83 7.06 11.09
N ALA A 173 -23.02 7.27 10.05
CA ALA A 173 -23.37 8.04 8.88
C ALA A 173 -23.44 7.08 7.69
N LEU A 174 -24.63 6.87 7.16
CA LEU A 174 -24.74 6.30 5.83
C LEU A 174 -24.23 7.36 4.86
N PRO A 175 -23.36 7.00 3.88
CA PRO A 175 -23.19 7.84 2.72
C PRO A 175 -24.62 8.19 2.25
N GLU A 176 -24.94 9.44 2.00
CA GLU A 176 -26.08 9.76 1.15
C GLU A 176 -25.78 9.09 -0.19
N VAL A 177 -26.10 7.82 -0.24
CA VAL A 177 -26.21 7.08 -1.47
C VAL A 177 -27.45 7.68 -2.10
N ASP A 178 -27.25 8.77 -2.85
CA ASP A 178 -28.03 8.91 -4.05
C ASP A 178 -27.85 7.55 -4.74
N ARG A 179 -28.89 6.71 -4.68
CA ARG A 179 -28.95 5.43 -5.40
C ARG A 179 -29.07 5.68 -6.89
N GLN A 180 -28.20 6.52 -7.43
CA GLN A 180 -27.65 6.30 -8.72
C GLN A 180 -26.71 5.12 -8.49
N GLU A 181 -27.30 3.92 -8.44
CA GLU A 181 -26.64 2.72 -8.92
C GLU A 181 -26.08 3.15 -10.27
N GLU A 182 -24.81 3.63 -10.29
CA GLU A 182 -24.08 3.69 -11.55
C GLU A 182 -24.19 2.27 -12.08
N ALA A 183 -24.99 2.13 -13.13
CA ALA A 183 -25.28 0.84 -13.74
C ALA A 183 -23.93 0.14 -13.95
N PRO A 184 -23.77 -1.13 -13.53
CA PRO A 184 -22.52 -1.86 -13.67
C PRO A 184 -22.02 -1.61 -15.07
N SER A 185 -20.78 -1.14 -15.22
CA SER A 185 -20.25 -0.66 -16.50
C SER A 185 -20.66 -1.64 -17.61
N GLU A 186 -21.17 -1.18 -18.75
CA GLU A 186 -21.63 -2.03 -19.86
C GLU A 186 -20.51 -2.89 -20.48
N LEU A 187 -19.29 -2.83 -19.89
CA LEU A 187 -18.13 -3.59 -20.33
C LEU A 187 -18.39 -5.09 -20.17
N SER A 188 -18.12 -5.87 -21.21
CA SER A 188 -18.06 -7.34 -21.07
C SER A 188 -16.97 -7.74 -20.07
N ASN A 189 -17.09 -8.94 -19.45
CA ASN A 189 -16.11 -9.41 -18.48
C ASN A 189 -14.69 -9.47 -19.06
N VAL A 190 -14.53 -9.88 -20.32
CA VAL A 190 -13.23 -9.91 -21.00
C VAL A 190 -12.64 -8.50 -21.14
N ARG A 191 -13.47 -7.53 -21.52
CA ARG A 191 -13.04 -6.14 -21.64
C ARG A 191 -12.72 -5.52 -20.29
N LEU A 192 -13.50 -5.84 -19.25
CA LEU A 192 -13.25 -5.39 -17.88
C LEU A 192 -11.89 -5.90 -17.37
N VAL A 193 -11.60 -7.19 -17.54
CA VAL A 193 -10.29 -7.75 -17.21
C VAL A 193 -9.17 -7.08 -18.01
N GLY A 194 -9.37 -6.90 -19.32
CA GLY A 194 -8.39 -6.24 -20.20
C GLY A 194 -8.04 -4.82 -19.75
N VAL A 195 -9.05 -3.97 -19.43
CA VAL A 195 -8.79 -2.59 -18.97
C VAL A 195 -8.19 -2.55 -17.57
N THR A 196 -8.56 -3.50 -16.69
CA THR A 196 -7.96 -3.64 -15.35
C THR A 196 -6.47 -3.99 -15.46
N VAL A 197 -6.12 -4.98 -16.28
CA VAL A 197 -4.72 -5.36 -16.53
C VAL A 197 -3.95 -4.21 -17.18
N THR A 198 -4.55 -3.49 -18.12
CA THR A 198 -3.91 -2.31 -18.73
C THR A 198 -3.64 -1.23 -17.70
N ALA A 199 -4.58 -0.93 -16.80
CA ALA A 199 -4.38 0.01 -15.71
C ALA A 199 -3.25 -0.44 -14.77
N ALA A 200 -3.20 -1.73 -14.40
CA ALA A 200 -2.13 -2.30 -13.60
C ALA A 200 -0.75 -2.14 -14.26
N VAL A 201 -0.63 -2.43 -15.55
CA VAL A 201 0.62 -2.24 -16.31
C VAL A 201 1.04 -0.77 -16.34
N LEU A 202 0.09 0.15 -16.54
CA LEU A 202 0.38 1.60 -16.54
C LEU A 202 0.79 2.10 -15.15
N ILE A 203 0.20 1.59 -14.06
CA ILE A 203 0.61 1.90 -12.68
C ILE A 203 2.03 1.40 -12.45
N CYS A 204 2.33 0.16 -12.80
CA CYS A 204 3.66 -0.41 -12.65
C CYS A 204 4.72 0.38 -13.45
N ALA A 205 4.46 0.67 -14.72
CA ALA A 205 5.37 1.44 -15.57
C ALA A 205 5.56 2.88 -15.06
N GLY A 206 4.47 3.56 -14.71
CA GLY A 206 4.50 4.91 -14.17
C GLY A 206 5.20 4.97 -12.81
N GLY A 207 4.89 4.06 -11.90
CA GLY A 207 5.54 3.95 -10.59
C GLY A 207 7.04 3.67 -10.71
N THR A 208 7.43 2.74 -11.60
CA THR A 208 8.85 2.48 -11.88
C THR A 208 9.57 3.74 -12.41
N LEU A 209 8.92 4.47 -13.32
CA LEU A 209 9.48 5.71 -13.85
C LEU A 209 9.65 6.79 -12.78
N VAL A 210 8.64 6.96 -11.92
CA VAL A 210 8.68 7.89 -10.76
C VAL A 210 9.82 7.50 -9.81
N THR A 211 9.94 6.21 -9.49
CA THR A 211 10.97 5.67 -8.60
C THR A 211 12.39 5.94 -9.15
N LEU A 212 12.65 5.56 -10.39
CA LEU A 212 13.98 5.76 -11.03
C LEU A 212 14.32 7.25 -11.14
N ALA A 213 13.33 8.10 -11.41
CA ALA A 213 13.56 9.55 -11.44
C ALA A 213 13.84 10.11 -10.04
N ALA A 214 13.12 9.64 -9.01
CA ALA A 214 13.36 10.04 -7.63
C ALA A 214 14.75 9.61 -7.13
N GLU A 215 15.19 8.38 -7.42
CA GLU A 215 16.53 7.90 -7.13
C GLU A 215 17.61 8.79 -7.79
N GLY A 216 17.45 9.07 -9.08
CA GLY A 216 18.40 9.94 -9.79
C GLY A 216 18.46 11.37 -9.23
N MET A 217 17.31 11.94 -8.81
CA MET A 217 17.27 13.24 -8.16
C MET A 217 17.99 13.23 -6.81
N ALA A 218 17.85 12.19 -6.04
CA ALA A 218 18.47 12.09 -4.73
C ALA A 218 19.99 11.86 -4.82
N GLU A 219 20.46 11.05 -5.75
CA GLU A 219 21.91 10.91 -6.01
C GLU A 219 22.55 12.26 -6.36
N GLN A 220 21.88 13.09 -7.16
CA GLN A 220 22.39 14.42 -7.52
C GLN A 220 22.37 15.42 -6.34
N THR A 221 21.48 15.23 -5.38
CA THR A 221 21.39 16.08 -4.18
C THR A 221 22.30 15.61 -3.04
N GLY A 222 22.89 14.41 -3.15
CA GLY A 222 23.75 13.82 -2.11
C GLY A 222 22.98 13.38 -0.86
N THR A 223 21.70 13.07 -0.99
CA THR A 223 20.86 12.63 0.13
C THR A 223 21.22 11.20 0.55
N ASP A 224 21.27 10.91 1.88
CA ASP A 224 21.46 9.57 2.41
C ASP A 224 20.39 8.59 1.90
N THR A 225 20.81 7.37 1.49
CA THR A 225 19.92 6.40 0.84
C THR A 225 18.80 5.90 1.76
N GLY A 226 19.06 5.82 3.08
CA GLY A 226 18.03 5.44 4.05
C GLY A 226 16.97 6.53 4.21
N VAL A 227 17.40 7.80 4.31
CA VAL A 227 16.49 8.96 4.36
C VAL A 227 15.70 9.08 3.06
N MET A 228 16.33 8.81 1.94
CA MET A 228 15.71 8.79 0.62
C MET A 228 14.60 7.72 0.53
N GLY A 229 14.89 6.51 0.99
CA GLY A 229 13.90 5.43 1.04
C GLY A 229 12.67 5.81 1.88
N LEU A 230 12.90 6.39 3.08
CA LEU A 230 11.83 6.79 3.99
C LEU A 230 10.98 7.96 3.51
N THR A 231 11.48 8.81 2.63
CA THR A 231 10.84 10.08 2.25
C THR A 231 10.45 10.12 0.78
N LEU A 232 11.36 10.50 -0.09
CA LEU A 232 11.05 10.75 -1.50
C LEU A 232 10.57 9.49 -2.21
N LEU A 233 11.23 8.36 -1.97
CA LEU A 233 10.87 7.10 -2.59
C LEU A 233 9.54 6.57 -2.04
N ALA A 234 9.35 6.59 -0.72
CA ALA A 234 8.09 6.19 -0.07
C ALA A 234 6.90 7.06 -0.54
N PHE A 235 7.10 8.37 -0.67
CA PHE A 235 6.10 9.26 -1.27
C PHE A 235 5.81 8.88 -2.73
N ALA A 236 6.85 8.65 -3.52
CA ALA A 236 6.73 8.38 -4.94
C ALA A 236 5.98 7.06 -5.21
N THR A 237 6.27 6.02 -4.44
CA THR A 237 5.61 4.71 -4.56
C THR A 237 4.18 4.73 -4.03
N SER A 238 3.83 5.64 -3.11
CA SER A 238 2.46 5.80 -2.58
C SER A 238 1.52 6.65 -3.46
N LEU A 239 1.97 7.13 -4.61
CA LEU A 239 1.09 7.87 -5.54
C LEU A 239 -0.04 7.02 -6.15
N PRO A 240 0.16 5.71 -6.46
CA PRO A 240 -0.94 4.85 -6.90
C PRO A 240 -2.06 4.79 -5.86
N GLU A 241 -1.71 4.53 -4.59
CA GLU A 241 -2.66 4.45 -3.48
C GLU A 241 -3.41 5.77 -3.27
N LEU A 242 -2.70 6.90 -3.36
CA LEU A 242 -3.33 8.22 -3.27
C LEU A 242 -4.39 8.41 -4.37
N SER A 243 -4.07 8.01 -5.60
CA SER A 243 -4.98 8.18 -6.74
C SER A 243 -6.20 7.25 -6.65
N THR A 244 -5.99 5.97 -6.28
CA THR A 244 -7.07 4.99 -6.11
C THR A 244 -7.96 5.34 -4.93
N ALA A 245 -7.41 5.75 -3.79
CA ALA A 245 -8.16 6.12 -2.60
C ALA A 245 -9.05 7.34 -2.85
N ILE A 246 -8.51 8.42 -3.45
CA ILE A 246 -9.31 9.60 -3.79
C ILE A 246 -10.40 9.25 -4.81
N ALA A 247 -10.09 8.42 -5.81
CA ALA A 247 -11.07 8.00 -6.79
C ALA A 247 -12.19 7.16 -6.15
N ALA A 248 -11.84 6.19 -5.29
CA ALA A 248 -12.80 5.35 -4.58
C ALA A 248 -13.72 6.18 -3.65
N VAL A 249 -13.15 7.16 -2.94
CA VAL A 249 -13.94 8.10 -2.10
C VAL A 249 -14.90 8.92 -2.96
N ARG A 250 -14.47 9.44 -4.10
CA ARG A 250 -15.32 10.22 -5.01
C ARG A 250 -16.51 9.44 -5.56
N ILE A 251 -16.33 8.12 -5.79
CA ILE A 251 -17.44 7.23 -6.17
C ILE A 251 -18.17 6.63 -4.96
N ARG A 252 -17.98 7.19 -3.76
CA ARG A 252 -18.63 6.78 -2.50
C ARG A 252 -18.33 5.35 -2.05
N ARG A 253 -17.19 4.78 -2.45
CA ARG A 253 -16.73 3.43 -2.09
C ARG A 253 -15.68 3.48 -0.99
N VAL A 254 -16.05 3.99 0.18
CA VAL A 254 -15.16 4.23 1.33
C VAL A 254 -14.44 2.95 1.79
N GLU A 255 -15.17 1.82 1.85
CA GLU A 255 -14.59 0.52 2.22
C GLU A 255 -13.50 0.05 1.25
N LEU A 256 -13.69 0.36 -0.04
CA LEU A 256 -12.70 0.06 -1.09
C LEU A 256 -11.44 0.88 -0.88
N ALA A 257 -11.56 2.19 -0.61
CA ALA A 257 -10.43 3.09 -0.37
C ALA A 257 -9.58 2.68 0.84
N ILE A 258 -10.25 2.42 1.98
CA ILE A 258 -9.52 2.03 3.21
C ILE A 258 -8.97 0.59 3.07
N GLY A 259 -9.72 -0.30 2.38
CA GLY A 259 -9.27 -1.66 2.08
C GLY A 259 -8.02 -1.69 1.23
N ASP A 260 -7.92 -0.83 0.21
CA ASP A 260 -6.74 -0.62 -0.62
C ASP A 260 -5.51 -0.25 0.23
N ILE A 261 -5.62 0.83 1.00
CA ILE A 261 -4.49 1.35 1.79
C ILE A 261 -4.05 0.36 2.88
N LEU A 262 -4.98 -0.12 3.71
CA LEU A 262 -4.60 -1.05 4.79
C LEU A 262 -4.18 -2.42 4.25
N GLY A 263 -4.72 -2.82 3.10
CA GLY A 263 -4.34 -4.05 2.41
C GLY A 263 -2.95 -3.95 1.81
N GLY A 264 -2.66 -2.84 1.11
CA GLY A 264 -1.33 -2.49 0.61
C GLY A 264 -0.31 -2.48 1.74
N ASN A 265 -0.58 -1.76 2.84
CA ASN A 265 0.29 -1.72 4.02
C ASN A 265 0.66 -3.12 4.55
N MET A 266 -0.33 -4.02 4.68
CA MET A 266 -0.06 -5.39 5.12
C MET A 266 0.80 -6.15 4.10
N PHE A 267 0.52 -5.96 2.81
CA PHE A 267 1.27 -6.60 1.73
C PHE A 267 2.71 -6.10 1.67
N ASP A 268 2.92 -4.78 1.72
CA ASP A 268 4.24 -4.15 1.64
C ASP A 268 5.16 -4.65 2.77
N VAL A 269 4.64 -4.77 3.99
CA VAL A 269 5.41 -5.34 5.12
C VAL A 269 5.81 -6.79 4.85
N THR A 270 5.02 -7.56 4.10
CA THR A 270 5.40 -8.95 3.74
C THR A 270 6.53 -9.01 2.72
N LEU A 271 6.78 -7.94 1.96
CA LEU A 271 7.90 -7.87 1.01
C LEU A 271 9.28 -7.90 1.71
N ILE A 272 9.33 -7.71 3.03
CA ILE A 272 10.57 -7.94 3.80
C ILE A 272 11.03 -9.40 3.66
N LEU A 273 10.09 -10.35 3.55
CA LEU A 273 10.42 -11.74 3.22
C LEU A 273 11.06 -11.87 1.82
N LEU A 274 10.54 -11.13 0.85
CA LEU A 274 11.10 -11.10 -0.50
C LEU A 274 12.54 -10.57 -0.49
N ILE A 275 12.85 -9.58 0.37
CA ILE A 275 14.19 -9.05 0.51
C ILE A 275 15.14 -10.15 1.01
N ASP A 276 14.79 -10.87 2.08
CA ASP A 276 15.62 -11.98 2.57
C ASP A 276 15.85 -13.07 1.52
N ILE A 277 14.81 -13.40 0.74
CA ILE A 277 14.91 -14.42 -0.33
C ILE A 277 15.85 -13.97 -1.46
N LEU A 278 15.84 -12.69 -1.80
CA LEU A 278 16.63 -12.13 -2.91
C LEU A 278 18.04 -11.73 -2.48
N ALA A 279 18.24 -11.37 -1.21
CA ALA A 279 19.52 -10.92 -0.70
C ALA A 279 20.46 -12.10 -0.45
N ALA A 280 21.64 -12.07 -1.06
CA ALA A 280 22.71 -13.03 -0.75
C ALA A 280 23.56 -12.47 0.42
N GLY A 281 23.07 -12.55 1.66
CA GLY A 281 23.82 -11.94 2.76
C GLY A 281 23.16 -12.13 4.14
N PRO A 282 23.53 -11.31 5.14
CA PRO A 282 22.88 -11.32 6.44
C PRO A 282 21.39 -10.96 6.34
N LEU A 283 20.58 -11.49 7.28
CA LEU A 283 19.14 -11.19 7.36
C LEU A 283 18.88 -9.68 7.34
N VAL A 284 17.92 -9.24 6.55
CA VAL A 284 17.74 -7.82 6.26
C VAL A 284 17.37 -7.00 7.49
N LEU A 285 16.57 -7.54 8.41
CA LEU A 285 16.21 -6.82 9.66
C LEU A 285 17.40 -6.57 10.56
N ASN A 286 18.51 -7.33 10.42
CA ASN A 286 19.77 -7.10 11.13
C ASN A 286 20.65 -6.02 10.45
N GLN A 287 20.31 -5.60 9.23
CA GLN A 287 21.06 -4.61 8.47
C GLN A 287 20.46 -3.21 8.56
N VAL A 288 19.18 -3.09 8.96
CA VAL A 288 18.49 -1.81 9.08
C VAL A 288 18.79 -1.13 10.41
N ASP A 289 18.70 0.18 10.41
CA ASP A 289 19.02 1.02 11.55
C ASP A 289 17.76 1.52 12.29
N ARG A 290 18.02 2.44 13.24
CA ARG A 290 16.96 3.04 14.06
C ARG A 290 15.92 3.82 13.22
N SER A 291 16.24 4.25 12.01
CA SER A 291 15.30 4.98 11.15
C SER A 291 14.11 4.10 10.73
N ALA A 292 14.37 2.83 10.36
CA ALA A 292 13.32 1.88 10.05
C ALA A 292 12.41 1.61 11.26
N MET A 293 13.01 1.47 12.47
CA MET A 293 12.24 1.28 13.70
C MET A 293 11.34 2.49 14.00
N VAL A 294 11.89 3.71 13.85
CA VAL A 294 11.10 4.94 14.06
C VAL A 294 9.97 5.03 13.05
N ALA A 295 10.19 4.69 11.77
CA ALA A 295 9.15 4.67 10.75
C ALA A 295 8.07 3.62 11.06
N ALA A 296 8.46 2.42 11.52
CA ALA A 296 7.50 1.39 11.94
C ALA A 296 6.64 1.87 13.12
N LEU A 297 7.26 2.47 14.14
CA LEU A 297 6.54 3.02 15.29
C LEU A 297 5.60 4.17 14.89
N LEU A 298 6.02 5.02 13.95
CA LEU A 298 5.17 6.07 13.40
C LEU A 298 3.99 5.47 12.62
N GLY A 299 4.23 4.46 11.80
CA GLY A 299 3.18 3.70 11.09
C GLY A 299 2.18 3.06 12.06
N ILE A 300 2.65 2.48 13.17
CA ILE A 300 1.80 1.94 14.25
C ILE A 300 0.93 3.06 14.85
N LEU A 301 1.55 4.18 15.23
CA LEU A 301 0.85 5.30 15.83
C LEU A 301 -0.24 5.84 14.90
N LEU A 302 0.08 6.10 13.64
CA LEU A 302 -0.86 6.60 12.66
C LEU A 302 -2.00 5.61 12.38
N THR A 303 -1.69 4.31 12.23
CA THR A 303 -2.71 3.26 12.03
C THR A 303 -3.60 3.12 13.26
N MET A 304 -3.04 3.30 14.48
CA MET A 304 -3.83 3.29 15.72
C MET A 304 -4.81 4.47 15.78
N LEU A 305 -4.39 5.67 15.34
CA LEU A 305 -5.28 6.83 15.27
C LEU A 305 -6.45 6.59 14.30
N VAL A 306 -6.17 5.99 13.14
CA VAL A 306 -7.24 5.58 12.20
C VAL A 306 -8.15 4.53 12.83
N LEU A 307 -7.60 3.53 13.52
CA LEU A 307 -8.40 2.50 14.19
C LEU A 307 -9.28 3.10 15.30
N ILE A 308 -8.78 4.06 16.07
CA ILE A 308 -9.56 4.78 17.08
C ILE A 308 -10.71 5.53 16.40
N GLY A 309 -10.44 6.27 15.31
CA GLY A 309 -11.47 6.96 14.55
C GLY A 309 -12.54 6.02 13.99
N LEU A 310 -12.15 4.83 13.53
CA LEU A 310 -13.08 3.78 13.08
C LEU A 310 -13.94 3.21 14.23
N LEU A 311 -13.39 3.09 15.44
CA LEU A 311 -14.09 2.61 16.63
C LEU A 311 -15.04 3.66 17.21
N GLU A 312 -14.60 4.92 17.26
CA GLU A 312 -15.40 6.05 17.73
C GLU A 312 -16.46 6.47 16.72
N ARG A 313 -16.34 6.04 15.46
CA ARG A 313 -17.23 6.39 14.34
C ARG A 313 -17.30 7.91 14.08
N ARG A 314 -16.18 8.60 14.30
CA ARG A 314 -16.03 10.04 14.14
C ARG A 314 -15.12 10.40 12.98
#